data_2b5cf7c7fc5b3209d8f60530862c884d
#
_entry.id   2b5cf7c7fc5b3209d8f60530862c884d
#
_cell.length_a   1.000
_cell.length_b   1.000
_cell.length_c   1.000
_cell.angle_alpha   90.00
_cell.angle_beta   90.00
_cell.angle_gamma   90.00
#
_symmetry.space_group_name_H-M   'P 1'
#
loop_
_entity.id
_entity.type
_entity.pdbx_description
1 polymer ?
#
loop_
_entity_poly.entity_id
_entity_poly.type
_entity_poly.pdbx_seq_one_letter_code
_entity_poly.pdbx_strand_id
1 'polypeptide(L)'
;MDDHIKELVFLLLGSDPSLPFSECESILDSNNIPFKEIKRLDQVLIISAPIDACKVVARQAGMVRRACILLAKCEKTPEHILRAVCDLDLNEILKTKTSFAVRVKGVRGHSRSLCIAELEKEIGARIKEAVKWARVDLEKPDALFFTVITNDTALFCLSVEEI
;
A
#
# COMPACT_ATOMS: atom_id res chain seq x y z
N MET A 1 -2.13 4.45 -24.03
CA MET A 1 -3.29 4.40 -23.16
C MET A 1 -2.87 4.42 -21.72
N ASP A 2 -3.28 5.45 -21.02
CA ASP A 2 -2.79 5.71 -19.66
C ASP A 2 -3.62 5.05 -18.56
N ASP A 3 -4.57 4.20 -18.95
CA ASP A 3 -5.52 3.58 -18.01
C ASP A 3 -4.85 2.65 -16.99
N HIS A 4 -3.62 2.24 -17.25
CA HIS A 4 -2.86 1.34 -16.36
C HIS A 4 -1.86 2.06 -15.48
N ILE A 5 -1.69 3.37 -15.65
CA ILE A 5 -0.76 4.14 -14.82
C ILE A 5 -1.44 4.47 -13.49
N LYS A 6 -0.77 4.11 -12.42
CA LYS A 6 -1.25 4.32 -11.05
C LYS A 6 -0.12 4.87 -10.19
N GLU A 7 -0.46 5.42 -9.05
CA GLU A 7 0.51 5.66 -8.01
C GLU A 7 0.75 4.36 -7.26
N LEU A 8 2.01 3.95 -7.23
CA LEU A 8 2.43 2.67 -6.62
C LEU A 8 3.29 2.95 -5.41
N VAL A 9 3.14 2.10 -4.40
CA VAL A 9 3.91 2.17 -3.16
C VAL A 9 4.71 0.89 -3.01
N PHE A 10 6.03 1.03 -2.86
CA PHE A 10 6.91 -0.10 -2.56
C PHE A 10 7.40 0.02 -1.13
N LEU A 11 7.12 -1.00 -0.32
CA LEU A 11 7.65 -1.10 1.03
C LEU A 11 9.00 -1.81 0.95
N LEU A 12 10.04 -1.14 1.42
CA LEU A 12 11.43 -1.54 1.24
C LEU A 12 12.03 -2.07 2.54
N LEU A 13 13.11 -2.84 2.43
CA LEU A 13 13.91 -3.24 3.59
C LEU A 13 14.63 -2.01 4.15
N GLY A 14 14.86 -2.03 5.46
CA GLY A 14 15.46 -0.90 6.16
C GLY A 14 16.95 -1.06 6.48
N SER A 15 17.60 -2.06 5.93
CA SER A 15 19.01 -2.35 6.23
C SER A 15 19.98 -1.33 5.64
N ASP A 16 19.57 -0.61 4.60
CA ASP A 16 20.39 0.41 3.94
C ASP A 16 19.47 1.58 3.54
N PRO A 17 19.92 2.83 3.72
CA PRO A 17 19.06 3.98 3.45
C PRO A 17 18.84 4.29 1.96
N SER A 18 19.69 3.80 1.06
CA SER A 18 19.61 4.14 -0.36
C SER A 18 19.54 2.95 -1.29
N LEU A 19 20.16 1.83 -0.94
CA LEU A 19 20.31 0.69 -1.83
C LEU A 19 18.97 0.07 -2.28
N PRO A 20 17.96 -0.11 -1.40
CA PRO A 20 16.68 -0.63 -1.85
C PRO A 20 15.97 0.26 -2.88
N PHE A 21 16.11 1.59 -2.76
CA PHE A 21 15.58 2.53 -3.75
C PHE A 21 16.27 2.36 -5.10
N SER A 22 17.60 2.29 -5.08
CA SER A 22 18.38 2.09 -6.31
C SER A 22 18.06 0.77 -6.99
N GLU A 23 17.89 -0.29 -6.21
CA GLU A 23 17.50 -1.61 -6.75
C GLU A 23 16.17 -1.51 -7.49
N CYS A 24 15.16 -0.93 -6.86
CA CYS A 24 13.83 -0.80 -7.43
C CYS A 24 13.86 -0.01 -8.74
N GLU A 25 14.54 1.13 -8.75
CA GLU A 25 14.67 1.97 -9.94
C GLU A 25 15.43 1.27 -11.06
N SER A 26 16.51 0.56 -10.72
CA SER A 26 17.30 -0.19 -11.69
C SER A 26 16.51 -1.32 -12.35
N ILE A 27 15.66 -1.99 -11.58
CA ILE A 27 14.79 -3.04 -12.11
C ILE A 27 13.80 -2.44 -13.12
N LEU A 28 13.20 -1.31 -12.78
CA LEU A 28 12.26 -0.64 -13.69
C LEU A 28 12.96 -0.19 -14.97
N ASP A 29 14.12 0.42 -14.85
CA ASP A 29 14.91 0.87 -16.00
C ASP A 29 15.34 -0.28 -16.90
N SER A 30 15.85 -1.36 -16.32
CA SER A 30 16.32 -2.51 -17.10
C SER A 30 15.20 -3.28 -17.80
N ASN A 31 13.98 -3.16 -17.32
CA ASN A 31 12.80 -3.77 -17.94
C ASN A 31 12.04 -2.78 -18.84
N ASN A 32 12.59 -1.61 -19.08
CA ASN A 32 12.01 -0.55 -19.93
C ASN A 32 10.60 -0.14 -19.47
N ILE A 33 10.38 -0.11 -18.16
CA ILE A 33 9.11 0.34 -17.60
C ILE A 33 9.22 1.83 -17.30
N PRO A 34 8.43 2.67 -17.96
CA PRO A 34 8.44 4.11 -17.67
C PRO A 34 7.87 4.38 -16.28
N PHE A 35 8.56 5.21 -15.52
CA PHE A 35 8.08 5.60 -14.19
C PHE A 35 8.53 7.00 -13.86
N LYS A 36 7.80 7.62 -12.96
CA LYS A 36 8.15 8.92 -12.38
C LYS A 36 8.18 8.77 -10.87
N GLU A 37 9.31 9.11 -10.25
CA GLU A 37 9.40 9.15 -8.81
C GLU A 37 8.55 10.29 -8.26
N ILE A 38 7.66 9.98 -7.33
CA ILE A 38 6.81 10.97 -6.68
C ILE A 38 7.43 11.39 -5.36
N LYS A 39 7.79 10.40 -4.51
CA LYS A 39 8.35 10.71 -3.19
C LYS A 39 9.09 9.51 -2.62
N ARG A 40 10.13 9.80 -1.83
CA ARG A 40 10.80 8.83 -0.98
C ARG A 40 10.49 9.16 0.48
N LEU A 41 10.06 8.17 1.21
CA LEU A 41 9.86 8.25 2.66
C LEU A 41 10.73 7.17 3.30
N ASP A 42 10.77 7.11 4.62
CA ASP A 42 11.56 6.07 5.30
C ASP A 42 11.04 4.67 4.90
N GLN A 43 11.87 3.88 4.23
CA GLN A 43 11.57 2.54 3.71
C GLN A 43 10.39 2.48 2.73
N VAL A 44 10.06 3.59 2.08
CA VAL A 44 8.93 3.65 1.15
C VAL A 44 9.29 4.46 -0.09
N LEU A 45 9.01 3.89 -1.25
CA LEU A 45 9.13 4.57 -2.54
C LEU A 45 7.74 4.68 -3.16
N ILE A 46 7.36 5.91 -3.53
CA ILE A 46 6.11 6.17 -4.25
C ILE A 46 6.47 6.60 -5.67
N ILE A 47 5.92 5.90 -6.65
CA ILE A 47 6.13 6.20 -8.07
C ILE A 47 4.79 6.26 -8.80
N SER A 48 4.81 6.91 -9.96
CA SER A 48 3.73 6.81 -10.95
C SER A 48 4.24 5.90 -12.06
N ALA A 49 3.55 4.80 -12.33
CA ALA A 49 3.99 3.80 -13.30
C ALA A 49 2.81 2.89 -13.70
N PRO A 50 2.96 2.13 -14.79
CA PRO A 50 2.00 1.06 -15.10
C PRO A 50 1.93 0.04 -13.95
N ILE A 51 0.75 -0.47 -13.69
CA ILE A 51 0.52 -1.41 -12.58
C ILE A 51 1.38 -2.68 -12.69
N ASP A 52 1.76 -3.07 -13.91
CA ASP A 52 2.63 -4.22 -14.14
C ASP A 52 4.00 -4.08 -13.49
N ALA A 53 4.41 -2.85 -13.17
CA ALA A 53 5.65 -2.60 -12.43
C ALA A 53 5.70 -3.37 -11.10
N CYS A 54 4.55 -3.55 -10.44
CA CYS A 54 4.46 -4.31 -9.19
C CYS A 54 4.94 -5.74 -9.36
N LYS A 55 4.51 -6.42 -10.42
CA LYS A 55 4.90 -7.81 -10.69
C LYS A 55 6.37 -7.93 -11.07
N VAL A 56 6.85 -7.02 -11.89
CA VAL A 56 8.24 -7.04 -12.34
C VAL A 56 9.19 -6.83 -11.15
N VAL A 57 8.91 -5.84 -10.32
CA VAL A 57 9.70 -5.58 -9.12
C VAL A 57 9.62 -6.77 -8.16
N ALA A 58 8.42 -7.32 -7.95
CA ALA A 58 8.24 -8.47 -7.05
C ALA A 58 9.07 -9.69 -7.47
N ARG A 59 9.20 -9.91 -8.78
CA ARG A 59 9.96 -11.06 -9.30
C ARG A 59 11.48 -10.90 -9.17
N GLN A 60 11.97 -9.69 -9.25
CA GLN A 60 13.41 -9.43 -9.40
C GLN A 60 14.06 -8.81 -8.17
N ALA A 61 13.30 -8.15 -7.32
CA ALA A 61 13.86 -7.42 -6.19
C ALA A 61 14.20 -8.33 -5.01
N GLY A 62 15.33 -8.08 -4.39
CA GLY A 62 15.72 -8.72 -3.13
C GLY A 62 15.47 -7.85 -1.90
N MET A 63 15.26 -6.55 -2.10
CA MET A 63 15.11 -5.59 -1.00
C MET A 63 13.76 -4.88 -0.97
N VAL A 64 12.76 -5.44 -1.63
CA VAL A 64 11.38 -4.95 -1.61
C VAL A 64 10.51 -5.99 -0.92
N ARG A 65 9.70 -5.56 0.03
CA ARG A 65 8.82 -6.47 0.79
C ARG A 65 7.42 -6.57 0.22
N ARG A 66 6.89 -5.48 -0.32
CA ARG A 66 5.51 -5.42 -0.79
C ARG A 66 5.35 -4.34 -1.84
N ALA A 67 4.51 -4.62 -2.82
CA ALA A 67 4.15 -3.68 -3.86
C ALA A 67 2.65 -3.45 -3.84
N CYS A 68 2.24 -2.19 -3.79
CA CYS A 68 0.84 -1.81 -3.59
C CYS A 68 0.42 -0.71 -4.54
N ILE A 69 -0.90 -0.59 -4.74
CA ILE A 69 -1.52 0.58 -5.36
C ILE A 69 -1.88 1.55 -4.24
N LEU A 70 -1.50 2.82 -4.37
CA LEU A 70 -1.87 3.84 -3.39
C LEU A 70 -3.33 4.25 -3.60
N LEU A 71 -4.14 4.13 -2.56
CA LEU A 71 -5.55 4.54 -2.59
C LEU A 71 -5.76 5.90 -1.95
N ALA A 72 -5.06 6.18 -0.84
CA ALA A 72 -5.18 7.46 -0.15
C ALA A 72 -3.91 7.74 0.66
N LYS A 73 -3.58 9.02 0.80
CA LYS A 73 -2.45 9.49 1.59
C LYS A 73 -2.96 10.57 2.54
N CYS A 74 -2.62 10.46 3.82
CA CYS A 74 -3.09 11.40 4.82
C CYS A 74 -2.12 11.48 6.01
N GLU A 75 -2.45 12.33 6.98
CA GLU A 75 -1.73 12.37 8.24
C GLU A 75 -1.96 11.09 9.04
N LYS A 76 -0.98 10.69 9.84
CA LYS A 76 -1.01 9.44 10.60
C LYS A 76 -1.81 9.53 11.90
N THR A 77 -3.01 10.04 11.85
CA THR A 77 -3.94 10.01 12.99
C THR A 77 -5.12 9.10 12.67
N PRO A 78 -5.72 8.43 13.68
CA PRO A 78 -6.89 7.59 13.41
C PRO A 78 -8.00 8.34 12.69
N GLU A 79 -8.28 9.59 13.08
CA GLU A 79 -9.34 10.39 12.46
C GLU A 79 -9.08 10.64 10.97
N HIS A 80 -7.84 11.01 10.63
CA HIS A 80 -7.49 11.28 9.22
C HIS A 80 -7.52 10.00 8.40
N ILE A 81 -7.02 8.89 8.95
CA ILE A 81 -6.99 7.60 8.25
C ILE A 81 -8.42 7.11 7.99
N LEU A 82 -9.28 7.13 9.01
CA LEU A 82 -10.66 6.68 8.86
C LEU A 82 -11.45 7.56 7.90
N ARG A 83 -11.23 8.86 7.93
CA ARG A 83 -11.85 9.78 6.97
C ARG A 83 -11.40 9.47 5.54
N ALA A 84 -10.11 9.27 5.34
CA ALA A 84 -9.57 8.94 4.02
C ALA A 84 -10.17 7.63 3.48
N VAL A 85 -10.31 6.62 4.34
CA VAL A 85 -10.96 5.35 3.97
C VAL A 85 -12.42 5.57 3.58
N CYS A 86 -13.16 6.35 4.37
CA CYS A 86 -14.57 6.62 4.11
C CYS A 86 -14.81 7.41 2.82
N ASP A 87 -13.83 8.22 2.39
CA ASP A 87 -13.94 9.03 1.18
C ASP A 87 -13.69 8.22 -0.11
N LEU A 88 -13.24 6.98 0.01
CA LEU A 88 -12.99 6.13 -1.15
C LEU A 88 -14.25 5.44 -1.63
N ASP A 89 -14.30 5.17 -2.93
CA ASP A 89 -15.35 4.33 -3.52
C ASP A 89 -14.98 2.85 -3.31
N LEU A 90 -15.22 2.36 -2.10
CA LEU A 90 -14.88 1.00 -1.70
C LEU A 90 -15.69 -0.05 -2.46
N ASN A 91 -16.91 0.29 -2.88
CA ASN A 91 -17.73 -0.61 -3.69
C ASN A 91 -17.09 -0.87 -5.04
N GLU A 92 -16.51 0.17 -5.66
CA GLU A 92 -15.79 0.01 -6.93
C GLU A 92 -14.50 -0.80 -6.73
N ILE A 93 -13.75 -0.51 -5.66
CA ILE A 93 -12.49 -1.22 -5.37
C ILE A 93 -12.74 -2.71 -5.16
N LEU A 94 -13.81 -3.07 -4.46
CA LEU A 94 -14.14 -4.45 -4.11
C LEU A 94 -15.17 -5.11 -5.03
N LYS A 95 -15.53 -4.49 -6.15
CA LYS A 95 -16.64 -4.96 -7.01
C LYS A 95 -16.51 -6.41 -7.48
N THR A 96 -15.30 -6.91 -7.66
CA THR A 96 -15.04 -8.30 -8.08
C THR A 96 -14.53 -9.18 -6.95
N LYS A 97 -14.56 -8.68 -5.71
CA LYS A 97 -13.99 -9.35 -4.55
C LYS A 97 -15.07 -9.73 -3.56
N THR A 98 -14.92 -10.87 -2.90
CA THR A 98 -15.89 -11.35 -1.90
C THR A 98 -15.35 -11.25 -0.47
N SER A 99 -14.04 -11.10 -0.31
CA SER A 99 -13.42 -11.02 1.01
C SER A 99 -12.29 -10.02 1.05
N PHE A 100 -12.00 -9.54 2.24
CA PHE A 100 -10.90 -8.59 2.44
C PHE A 100 -10.27 -8.77 3.83
N ALA A 101 -9.06 -8.25 3.96
CA ALA A 101 -8.41 -8.09 5.25
C ALA A 101 -7.74 -6.73 5.29
N VAL A 102 -7.43 -6.26 6.50
CA VAL A 102 -6.74 -5.00 6.74
C VAL A 102 -5.48 -5.28 7.55
N ARG A 103 -4.37 -4.74 7.11
CA ARG A 103 -3.10 -4.78 7.85
C ARG A 103 -2.54 -3.37 7.93
N VAL A 104 -2.02 -3.04 9.09
CA VAL A 104 -1.34 -1.77 9.34
C VAL A 104 0.11 -2.08 9.72
N LYS A 105 1.05 -1.48 9.01
CA LYS A 105 2.48 -1.66 9.26
C LYS A 105 3.14 -0.32 9.58
N GLY A 106 3.73 -0.23 10.76
CA GLY A 106 4.57 0.90 11.11
C GLY A 106 6.00 0.66 10.68
N VAL A 107 6.59 1.63 9.99
CA VAL A 107 8.01 1.63 9.66
C VAL A 107 8.77 2.14 10.87
N ARG A 108 9.74 1.35 11.36
CA ARG A 108 10.54 1.69 12.56
C ARG A 108 9.62 2.10 13.73
N GLY A 109 9.87 3.27 14.33
CA GLY A 109 9.05 3.80 15.42
C GLY A 109 7.97 4.78 15.00
N HIS A 110 7.68 4.91 13.71
CA HIS A 110 6.74 5.93 13.23
C HIS A 110 5.29 5.69 13.64
N SER A 111 4.93 4.48 14.05
CA SER A 111 3.57 4.15 14.49
C SER A 111 3.40 4.13 16.01
N ARG A 112 4.36 4.64 16.79
CA ARG A 112 4.32 4.59 18.27
C ARG A 112 3.10 5.25 18.88
N SER A 113 2.56 6.28 18.24
CA SER A 113 1.39 7.00 18.73
C SER A 113 0.07 6.29 18.44
N LEU A 114 0.11 5.14 17.73
CA LEU A 114 -1.07 4.43 17.26
C LEU A 114 -1.17 3.05 17.91
N CYS A 115 -2.40 2.62 18.18
CA CYS A 115 -2.68 1.24 18.51
C CYS A 115 -3.02 0.50 17.22
N ILE A 116 -2.07 -0.25 16.69
CA ILE A 116 -2.18 -0.93 15.38
C ILE A 116 -3.39 -1.85 15.32
N ALA A 117 -3.55 -2.72 16.33
CA ALA A 117 -4.64 -3.70 16.34
C ALA A 117 -6.01 -3.03 16.33
N GLU A 118 -6.18 -1.96 17.09
CA GLU A 118 -7.42 -1.22 17.15
C GLU A 118 -7.70 -0.48 15.85
N LEU A 119 -6.67 0.10 15.25
CA LEU A 119 -6.78 0.79 13.97
C LEU A 119 -7.18 -0.18 12.86
N GLU A 120 -6.61 -1.37 12.82
CA GLU A 120 -7.01 -2.42 11.87
C GLU A 120 -8.49 -2.78 12.02
N LYS A 121 -8.97 -2.92 13.24
CA LYS A 121 -10.37 -3.18 13.52
C LYS A 121 -11.29 -2.06 13.04
N GLU A 122 -10.93 -0.83 13.34
CA GLU A 122 -11.73 0.33 12.96
C GLU A 122 -11.79 0.52 11.44
N ILE A 123 -10.67 0.37 10.75
CA ILE A 123 -10.64 0.42 9.29
C ILE A 123 -11.51 -0.69 8.71
N GLY A 124 -11.37 -1.92 9.22
CA GLY A 124 -12.17 -3.05 8.77
C GLY A 124 -13.67 -2.83 8.95
N ALA A 125 -14.06 -2.23 10.08
CA ALA A 125 -15.45 -1.90 10.34
C ALA A 125 -16.02 -0.88 9.34
N ARG A 126 -15.23 0.13 8.99
CA ARG A 126 -15.64 1.13 7.98
C ARG A 126 -15.81 0.52 6.61
N ILE A 127 -14.91 -0.36 6.23
CA ILE A 127 -15.00 -1.06 4.94
C ILE A 127 -16.25 -1.95 4.92
N LYS A 128 -16.49 -2.69 6.02
CA LYS A 128 -17.66 -3.57 6.12
C LYS A 128 -18.98 -2.81 6.06
N GLU A 129 -19.05 -1.63 6.67
CA GLU A 129 -20.23 -0.77 6.58
C GLU A 129 -20.50 -0.31 5.15
N ALA A 130 -19.44 0.02 4.40
CA ALA A 130 -19.56 0.52 3.03
C ALA A 130 -19.85 -0.60 2.04
N VAL A 131 -19.28 -1.81 2.26
CA VAL A 131 -19.37 -2.93 1.31
C VAL A 131 -19.95 -4.14 2.04
N LYS A 132 -21.26 -4.19 2.12
CA LYS A 132 -21.97 -5.16 2.96
C LYS A 132 -21.85 -6.61 2.48
N TRP A 133 -21.63 -6.83 1.20
CA TRP A 133 -21.47 -8.20 0.66
C TRP A 133 -20.11 -8.80 0.96
N ALA A 134 -19.09 -7.98 1.22
CA ALA A 134 -17.74 -8.46 1.48
C ALA A 134 -17.62 -8.97 2.92
N ARG A 135 -16.88 -10.07 3.08
CA ARG A 135 -16.60 -10.63 4.39
C ARG A 135 -15.13 -10.48 4.74
N VAL A 136 -14.83 -10.46 6.02
CA VAL A 136 -13.45 -10.44 6.52
C VAL A 136 -12.86 -11.83 6.42
N ASP A 137 -11.69 -11.97 5.83
CA ASP A 137 -10.94 -13.22 5.76
C ASP A 137 -9.46 -12.90 6.05
N LEU A 138 -8.98 -13.30 7.20
CA LEU A 138 -7.63 -12.98 7.66
C LEU A 138 -6.56 -13.90 7.09
N GLU A 139 -6.95 -15.04 6.53
CA GLU A 139 -6.00 -16.03 6.02
C GLU A 139 -5.78 -15.90 4.51
N LYS A 140 -6.86 -15.84 3.74
CA LYS A 140 -6.80 -15.78 2.27
C LYS A 140 -7.80 -14.77 1.73
N PRO A 141 -7.59 -13.47 2.02
CA PRO A 141 -8.50 -12.45 1.49
C PRO A 141 -8.33 -12.29 -0.01
N ASP A 142 -9.43 -11.99 -0.70
CA ASP A 142 -9.39 -11.62 -2.12
C ASP A 142 -8.72 -10.25 -2.30
N ALA A 143 -8.87 -9.37 -1.31
CA ALA A 143 -8.24 -8.06 -1.32
C ALA A 143 -7.59 -7.80 0.05
N LEU A 144 -6.36 -7.34 0.04
CA LEU A 144 -5.66 -6.94 1.26
C LEU A 144 -5.43 -5.42 1.21
N PHE A 145 -6.09 -4.72 2.13
CA PHE A 145 -5.82 -3.31 2.36
C PHE A 145 -4.64 -3.19 3.31
N PHE A 146 -3.62 -2.49 2.86
CA PHE A 146 -2.36 -2.39 3.57
C PHE A 146 -2.05 -0.92 3.86
N THR A 147 -2.03 -0.55 5.12
CA THR A 147 -1.72 0.82 5.54
C THR A 147 -0.28 0.87 6.03
N VAL A 148 0.52 1.74 5.44
CA VAL A 148 1.90 1.96 5.84
C VAL A 148 1.99 3.28 6.60
N ILE A 149 2.54 3.23 7.80
CA ILE A 149 2.80 4.42 8.61
C ILE A 149 4.29 4.70 8.56
N THR A 150 4.66 5.80 7.95
CA THR A 150 6.06 6.20 7.83
C THR A 150 6.18 7.72 7.90
N ASN A 151 7.19 8.22 8.62
CA ASN A 151 7.34 9.64 8.88
C ASN A 151 6.06 10.17 9.56
N ASP A 152 5.47 11.24 9.07
CA ASP A 152 4.21 11.79 9.58
C ASP A 152 3.01 11.42 8.72
N THR A 153 3.15 10.36 7.93
CA THR A 153 2.22 10.03 6.85
C THR A 153 1.64 8.64 7.00
N ALA A 154 0.38 8.48 6.64
CA ALA A 154 -0.27 7.19 6.46
C ALA A 154 -0.60 7.00 4.98
N LEU A 155 -0.22 5.85 4.45
CA LEU A 155 -0.49 5.46 3.07
C LEU A 155 -1.45 4.28 3.09
N PHE A 156 -2.68 4.51 2.67
CA PHE A 156 -3.70 3.46 2.58
C PHE A 156 -3.65 2.86 1.19
N CYS A 157 -3.31 1.58 1.12
CA CYS A 157 -2.99 0.91 -0.15
C CYS A 157 -3.77 -0.37 -0.34
N LEU A 158 -3.88 -0.78 -1.61
CA LEU A 158 -4.34 -2.12 -1.97
C LEU A 158 -3.11 -2.93 -2.35
N SER A 159 -2.86 -4.02 -1.64
CA SER A 159 -1.70 -4.86 -1.90
C SER A 159 -1.86 -5.59 -3.23
N VAL A 160 -0.81 -5.56 -4.04
CA VAL A 160 -0.78 -6.27 -5.33
C VAL A 160 0.09 -7.52 -5.22
N GLU A 161 1.31 -7.37 -4.69
CA GLU A 161 2.26 -8.47 -4.56
C GLU A 161 2.97 -8.42 -3.21
N GLU A 162 3.17 -9.58 -2.64
CA GLU A 162 4.02 -9.78 -1.46
C GLU A 162 5.25 -10.55 -1.88
N ILE A 163 6.40 -10.10 -1.42
CA ILE A 163 7.68 -10.69 -1.77
C ILE A 163 8.24 -11.49 -0.59
#